data_7e256f8ffff5fdfe097cf0e2aef8e76c
#
_entry.id   7e256f8ffff5fdfe097cf0e2aef8e76c
#
_cell.length_a   1.000
_cell.length_b   1.000
_cell.length_c   1.000
_cell.angle_alpha   90.00
_cell.angle_beta   90.00
_cell.angle_gamma   90.00
#
_symmetry.space_group_name_H-M   'P 1'
#
loop_
_entity.id
_entity.type
_entity.pdbx_description
1 polymer ?
#
loop_
_entity_poly.entity_id
_entity_poly.type
_entity_poly.pdbx_seq_one_letter_code
_entity_poly.pdbx_strand_id
1 'polypeptide(L)'
;MTEATAAVEVAPLAPAGPETDPAADVIDAVLGPRADAVRALRATRPAVIAHTQGVYEALLDGPAAATVGRDRLIAAAVAVAELAGAPELAAHYAGLGTAPAEGDPVLAAILRHAARVTTAPAAITRADIDALAAAGLSERDIVTVAQLIGFVHFQVRLLAGLTLIGADNE
;
A
#
# COMPACT_ATOMS: atom_id res chain seq x y z
N MET A 1 43.03 1.38 -20.52
CA MET A 1 41.68 1.97 -20.52
C MET A 1 41.02 1.56 -19.22
N THR A 2 41.00 2.47 -18.26
CA THR A 2 40.46 2.22 -16.91
C THR A 2 39.04 2.81 -16.89
N GLU A 3 38.03 1.97 -16.91
CA GLU A 3 36.64 2.41 -16.71
C GLU A 3 36.47 2.89 -15.27
N ALA A 4 36.19 4.17 -15.12
CA ALA A 4 35.81 4.74 -13.84
C ALA A 4 34.35 4.34 -13.53
N THR A 5 34.20 3.44 -12.57
CA THR A 5 32.87 3.13 -11.97
C THR A 5 32.38 4.39 -11.26
N ALA A 6 31.42 5.09 -11.87
CA ALA A 6 30.74 6.21 -11.22
C ALA A 6 29.93 5.67 -10.03
N ALA A 7 30.34 6.00 -8.81
CA ALA A 7 29.56 5.75 -7.62
C ALA A 7 28.27 6.60 -7.71
N VAL A 8 27.11 5.95 -7.67
CA VAL A 8 25.82 6.64 -7.54
C VAL A 8 25.76 7.20 -6.13
N GLU A 9 25.94 8.50 -5.99
CA GLU A 9 25.75 9.22 -4.74
C GLU A 9 24.26 9.30 -4.44
N VAL A 10 23.80 8.48 -3.51
CA VAL A 10 22.41 8.52 -3.03
C VAL A 10 22.30 9.75 -2.13
N ALA A 11 21.58 10.77 -2.58
CA ALA A 11 21.29 11.95 -1.77
C ALA A 11 20.61 11.53 -0.46
N PRO A 12 20.94 12.16 0.68
CA PRO A 12 20.31 11.88 1.95
C PRO A 12 18.80 12.17 1.84
N LEU A 13 17.99 11.22 2.31
CA LEU A 13 16.55 11.37 2.38
C LEU A 13 16.21 12.65 3.16
N ALA A 14 15.35 13.51 2.60
CA ALA A 14 14.91 14.73 3.28
C ALA A 14 14.38 14.40 4.68
N PRO A 15 14.56 15.30 5.68
CA PRO A 15 14.03 15.08 7.01
C PRO A 15 12.52 14.85 6.94
N ALA A 16 12.03 13.92 7.76
CA ALA A 16 10.61 13.62 7.88
C ALA A 16 9.80 14.92 8.11
N GLY A 17 8.66 15.00 7.43
CA GLY A 17 7.67 16.08 7.65
C GLY A 17 7.21 16.15 9.12
N PRO A 18 6.18 16.96 9.44
CA PRO A 18 5.77 17.22 10.83
C PRO A 18 5.60 15.91 11.60
N GLU A 19 6.03 15.91 12.87
CA GLU A 19 5.91 14.77 13.78
C GLU A 19 4.47 14.26 13.79
N THR A 20 4.25 13.15 13.09
CA THR A 20 2.98 12.42 13.16
C THR A 20 2.96 11.71 14.51
N ASP A 21 1.88 11.87 15.26
CA ASP A 21 1.67 11.11 16.50
C ASP A 21 1.75 9.61 16.17
N PRO A 22 2.74 8.86 16.70
CA PRO A 22 2.91 7.46 16.40
C PRO A 22 1.70 6.61 16.82
N ALA A 23 0.82 7.11 17.68
CA ALA A 23 -0.42 6.44 18.08
C ALA A 23 -1.53 6.53 17.02
N ALA A 24 -1.35 7.28 15.95
CA ALA A 24 -2.38 7.51 14.92
C ALA A 24 -2.06 6.87 13.55
N ASP A 25 -0.94 6.17 13.40
CA ASP A 25 -0.57 5.59 12.10
C ASP A 25 -1.39 4.34 11.75
N VAL A 26 -1.51 4.08 10.44
CA VAL A 26 -2.31 2.97 9.89
C VAL A 26 -1.91 1.60 10.42
N ILE A 27 -0.63 1.37 10.71
CA ILE A 27 -0.13 0.07 11.19
C ILE A 27 -0.58 -0.17 12.64
N ASP A 28 -0.47 0.85 13.51
CA ASP A 28 -0.97 0.76 14.89
C ASP A 28 -2.51 0.61 14.91
N ALA A 29 -3.22 1.30 14.03
CA ALA A 29 -4.67 1.16 13.91
C ALA A 29 -5.10 -0.27 13.55
N VAL A 30 -4.37 -0.95 12.65
CA VAL A 30 -4.66 -2.34 12.26
C VAL A 30 -4.21 -3.34 13.32
N LEU A 31 -3.07 -3.11 13.99
CA LEU A 31 -2.61 -3.96 15.10
C LEU A 31 -3.55 -3.90 16.31
N GLY A 32 -4.20 -2.74 16.53
CA GLY A 32 -5.07 -2.54 17.67
C GLY A 32 -4.31 -2.75 19.00
N PRO A 33 -4.86 -3.56 19.95
CA PRO A 33 -4.21 -3.80 21.23
C PRO A 33 -2.79 -4.40 21.13
N ARG A 34 -2.48 -5.10 20.04
CA ARG A 34 -1.12 -5.67 19.80
C ARG A 34 -0.07 -4.62 19.48
N ALA A 35 -0.46 -3.38 19.16
CA ALA A 35 0.48 -2.29 18.86
C ALA A 35 1.41 -1.99 20.03
N ASP A 36 0.94 -2.13 21.28
CA ASP A 36 1.73 -1.83 22.48
C ASP A 36 2.96 -2.73 22.60
N ALA A 37 2.83 -4.02 22.28
CA ALA A 37 3.92 -4.98 22.35
C ALA A 37 5.10 -4.67 21.40
N VAL A 38 4.84 -3.94 20.30
CA VAL A 38 5.84 -3.60 19.28
C VAL A 38 6.16 -2.11 19.19
N ARG A 39 5.53 -1.28 20.01
CA ARG A 39 5.70 0.18 20.00
C ARG A 39 7.14 0.62 20.18
N ALA A 40 7.83 0.06 21.19
CA ALA A 40 9.23 0.39 21.45
C ALA A 40 10.15 0.01 20.27
N LEU A 41 9.91 -1.13 19.63
CA LEU A 41 10.63 -1.55 18.43
C LEU A 41 10.39 -0.57 17.28
N ARG A 42 9.15 -0.23 16.99
CA ARG A 42 8.79 0.71 15.92
C ARG A 42 9.37 2.10 16.14
N ALA A 43 9.39 2.57 17.38
CA ALA A 43 9.96 3.86 17.77
C ALA A 43 11.48 3.99 17.51
N THR A 44 12.20 2.88 17.30
CA THR A 44 13.62 2.92 16.91
C THR A 44 13.83 3.48 15.49
N ARG A 45 12.78 3.52 14.68
CA ARG A 45 12.82 3.98 13.29
C ARG A 45 11.64 4.91 12.97
N PRO A 46 11.56 6.10 13.61
CA PRO A 46 10.42 7.03 13.46
C PRO A 46 10.21 7.47 12.00
N ALA A 47 11.28 7.61 11.23
CA ALA A 47 11.16 7.93 9.80
C ALA A 47 10.40 6.87 9.01
N VAL A 48 10.51 5.58 9.36
CA VAL A 48 9.75 4.50 8.71
C VAL A 48 8.26 4.65 9.01
N ILE A 49 7.90 4.97 10.25
CA ILE A 49 6.51 5.22 10.65
C ILE A 49 5.95 6.39 9.83
N ALA A 50 6.62 7.54 9.84
CA ALA A 50 6.20 8.74 9.14
C ALA A 50 6.07 8.53 7.61
N HIS A 51 7.04 7.85 6.99
CA HIS A 51 6.98 7.58 5.55
C HIS A 51 5.89 6.57 5.20
N THR A 52 5.67 5.55 6.01
CA THR A 52 4.58 4.58 5.79
C THR A 52 3.23 5.29 5.86
N GLN A 53 3.01 6.13 6.85
CA GLN A 53 1.80 6.94 6.98
C GLN A 53 1.65 7.91 5.81
N GLY A 54 2.72 8.60 5.43
CA GLY A 54 2.71 9.53 4.30
C GLY A 54 2.39 8.87 2.95
N VAL A 55 2.84 7.63 2.71
CA VAL A 55 2.46 6.87 1.51
C VAL A 55 0.98 6.50 1.54
N TYR A 56 0.47 6.06 2.70
CA TYR A 56 -0.94 5.74 2.90
C TYR A 56 -1.84 6.94 2.55
N GLU A 57 -1.54 8.10 3.12
CA GLU A 57 -2.28 9.34 2.88
C GLU A 57 -2.16 9.80 1.41
N ALA A 58 -0.97 9.77 0.84
CA ALA A 58 -0.74 10.17 -0.55
C ALA A 58 -1.51 9.31 -1.55
N LEU A 59 -1.64 8.00 -1.29
CA LEU A 59 -2.36 7.08 -2.15
C LEU A 59 -3.88 7.20 -2.02
N LEU A 60 -4.41 7.49 -0.82
CA LEU A 60 -5.85 7.47 -0.58
C LEU A 60 -6.50 8.86 -0.56
N ASP A 61 -5.75 9.89 -0.13
CA ASP A 61 -6.28 11.23 0.06
C ASP A 61 -5.53 12.28 -0.79
N GLY A 62 -4.46 11.85 -1.48
CA GLY A 62 -3.68 12.71 -2.36
C GLY A 62 -4.31 12.93 -3.74
N PRO A 63 -3.67 13.77 -4.59
CA PRO A 63 -4.17 14.06 -5.94
C PRO A 63 -4.38 12.83 -6.83
N ALA A 64 -3.62 11.77 -6.62
CA ALA A 64 -3.75 10.51 -7.37
C ALA A 64 -5.08 9.79 -7.06
N ALA A 65 -5.57 9.88 -5.81
CA ALA A 65 -6.87 9.34 -5.45
C ALA A 65 -8.03 10.07 -6.15
N ALA A 66 -7.87 11.35 -6.44
CA ALA A 66 -8.89 12.13 -7.14
C ALA A 66 -9.05 11.70 -8.61
N THR A 67 -7.97 11.26 -9.28
CA THR A 67 -8.02 10.85 -10.70
C THR A 67 -8.49 9.42 -10.89
N VAL A 68 -8.00 8.47 -10.09
CA VAL A 68 -8.42 7.06 -10.14
C VAL A 68 -9.82 6.88 -9.52
N GLY A 69 -10.11 7.65 -8.47
CA GLY A 69 -11.27 7.52 -7.61
C GLY A 69 -10.91 6.81 -6.30
N ARG A 70 -11.08 7.53 -5.17
CA ARG A 70 -10.75 7.04 -3.83
C ARG A 70 -11.43 5.70 -3.51
N ASP A 71 -12.72 5.57 -3.80
CA ASP A 71 -13.47 4.34 -3.51
C ASP A 71 -12.97 3.14 -4.33
N ARG A 72 -12.50 3.36 -5.59
CA ARG A 72 -11.87 2.32 -6.41
C ARG A 72 -10.55 1.84 -5.81
N LEU A 73 -9.74 2.77 -5.30
CA LEU A 73 -8.47 2.44 -4.64
C LEU A 73 -8.70 1.69 -3.34
N ILE A 74 -9.68 2.09 -2.54
CA ILE A 74 -10.08 1.38 -1.32
C ILE A 74 -10.54 -0.04 -1.66
N ALA A 75 -11.42 -0.21 -2.65
CA ALA A 75 -11.90 -1.53 -3.06
C ALA A 75 -10.75 -2.44 -3.56
N ALA A 76 -9.77 -1.86 -4.28
CA ALA A 76 -8.57 -2.59 -4.68
C ALA A 76 -7.71 -3.00 -3.48
N ALA A 77 -7.53 -2.11 -2.48
CA ALA A 77 -6.79 -2.40 -1.27
C ALA A 77 -7.45 -3.53 -0.45
N VAL A 78 -8.78 -3.50 -0.31
CA VAL A 78 -9.57 -4.58 0.33
C VAL A 78 -9.29 -5.90 -0.39
N ALA A 79 -9.47 -5.95 -1.71
CA ALA A 79 -9.31 -7.17 -2.49
C ALA A 79 -7.87 -7.74 -2.39
N VAL A 80 -6.85 -6.89 -2.41
CA VAL A 80 -5.45 -7.32 -2.25
C VAL A 80 -5.21 -7.87 -0.85
N ALA A 81 -5.71 -7.20 0.20
CA ALA A 81 -5.55 -7.64 1.58
C ALA A 81 -6.24 -8.99 1.84
N GLU A 82 -7.46 -9.18 1.31
CA GLU A 82 -8.20 -10.45 1.38
C GLU A 82 -7.44 -11.58 0.69
N LEU A 83 -7.02 -11.37 -0.57
CA LEU A 83 -6.28 -12.34 -1.35
C LEU A 83 -4.91 -12.69 -0.74
N ALA A 84 -4.31 -11.75 -0.02
CA ALA A 84 -3.06 -11.94 0.69
C ALA A 84 -3.24 -12.55 2.10
N GLY A 85 -4.46 -12.86 2.53
CA GLY A 85 -4.75 -13.48 3.81
C GLY A 85 -4.61 -12.56 5.03
N ALA A 86 -4.89 -11.26 4.88
CA ALA A 86 -4.80 -10.23 5.92
C ALA A 86 -6.19 -9.63 6.23
N PRO A 87 -7.08 -10.38 6.91
CA PRO A 87 -8.47 -9.95 7.10
C PRO A 87 -8.62 -8.67 7.94
N GLU A 88 -7.75 -8.44 8.94
CA GLU A 88 -7.79 -7.22 9.75
C GLU A 88 -7.42 -5.98 8.90
N LEU A 89 -6.45 -6.10 8.00
CA LEU A 89 -6.10 -5.04 7.06
C LEU A 89 -7.22 -4.80 6.05
N ALA A 90 -7.86 -5.86 5.56
CA ALA A 90 -9.02 -5.75 4.67
C ALA A 90 -10.19 -5.03 5.37
N ALA A 91 -10.49 -5.39 6.62
CA ALA A 91 -11.52 -4.73 7.42
C ALA A 91 -11.22 -3.25 7.67
N HIS A 92 -9.94 -2.91 7.94
CA HIS A 92 -9.51 -1.51 8.05
C HIS A 92 -9.84 -0.72 6.78
N TYR A 93 -9.41 -1.22 5.61
CA TYR A 93 -9.69 -0.55 4.33
C TYR A 93 -11.20 -0.46 4.04
N ALA A 94 -11.95 -1.53 4.30
CA ALA A 94 -13.40 -1.54 4.10
C ALA A 94 -14.12 -0.47 4.95
N GLY A 95 -13.59 -0.14 6.13
CA GLY A 95 -14.12 0.91 7.00
C GLY A 95 -13.90 2.34 6.51
N LEU A 96 -13.07 2.56 5.48
CA LEU A 96 -12.67 3.89 5.01
C LEU A 96 -13.57 4.45 3.89
N GLY A 97 -14.32 3.63 3.21
CA GLY A 97 -15.03 4.02 2.00
C GLY A 97 -16.43 3.46 1.90
N THR A 98 -17.13 3.90 0.88
CA THR A 98 -18.43 3.35 0.46
C THR A 98 -18.21 2.29 -0.61
N ALA A 99 -19.15 1.35 -0.73
CA ALA A 99 -19.11 0.38 -1.83
C ALA A 99 -19.14 1.12 -3.16
N PRO A 100 -18.20 0.85 -4.09
CA PRO A 100 -18.19 1.46 -5.40
C PRO A 100 -19.49 1.14 -6.17
N ALA A 101 -19.81 1.96 -7.19
CA ALA A 101 -20.99 1.74 -8.01
C ALA A 101 -20.94 0.35 -8.69
N GLU A 102 -22.07 -0.34 -8.70
CA GLU A 102 -22.20 -1.60 -9.43
C GLU A 102 -21.97 -1.39 -10.93
N GLY A 103 -21.26 -2.32 -11.55
CA GLY A 103 -21.00 -2.30 -12.99
C GLY A 103 -19.90 -1.33 -13.45
N ASP A 104 -19.10 -0.77 -12.54
CA ASP A 104 -17.97 0.11 -12.91
C ASP A 104 -16.89 -0.66 -13.67
N PRO A 105 -16.69 -0.40 -14.99
CA PRO A 105 -15.74 -1.14 -15.81
C PRO A 105 -14.28 -0.85 -15.43
N VAL A 106 -13.99 0.35 -14.92
CA VAL A 106 -12.65 0.74 -14.47
C VAL A 106 -12.31 -0.05 -13.22
N LEU A 107 -13.23 -0.11 -12.25
CA LEU A 107 -13.03 -0.92 -11.04
C LEU A 107 -12.83 -2.39 -11.38
N ALA A 108 -13.65 -2.95 -12.28
CA ALA A 108 -13.53 -4.34 -12.70
C ALA A 108 -12.14 -4.64 -13.32
N ALA A 109 -11.58 -3.71 -14.08
CA ALA A 109 -10.23 -3.83 -14.63
C ALA A 109 -9.16 -3.77 -13.52
N ILE A 110 -9.28 -2.82 -12.58
CA ILE A 110 -8.38 -2.68 -11.43
C ILE A 110 -8.38 -3.96 -10.57
N LEU A 111 -9.56 -4.46 -10.20
CA LEU A 111 -9.69 -5.66 -9.35
C LEU A 111 -9.11 -6.91 -10.02
N ARG A 112 -9.35 -7.08 -11.32
CA ARG A 112 -8.76 -8.19 -12.10
C ARG A 112 -7.24 -8.10 -12.13
N HIS A 113 -6.68 -6.92 -12.35
CA HIS A 113 -5.24 -6.69 -12.35
C HIS A 113 -4.65 -6.92 -10.95
N ALA A 114 -5.26 -6.38 -9.91
CA ALA A 114 -4.85 -6.56 -8.51
C ALA A 114 -4.84 -8.04 -8.11
N ALA A 115 -5.87 -8.80 -8.48
CA ALA A 115 -5.92 -10.24 -8.24
C ALA A 115 -4.79 -10.99 -8.95
N ARG A 116 -4.51 -10.69 -10.22
CA ARG A 116 -3.41 -11.32 -10.96
C ARG A 116 -2.04 -10.98 -10.38
N VAL A 117 -1.78 -9.71 -10.04
CA VAL A 117 -0.51 -9.29 -9.41
C VAL A 117 -0.33 -10.00 -8.07
N THR A 118 -1.40 -10.18 -7.31
CA THR A 118 -1.34 -10.81 -5.98
C THR A 118 -1.14 -12.32 -6.06
N THR A 119 -1.86 -13.02 -6.96
CA THR A 119 -1.88 -14.49 -6.97
C THR A 119 -0.93 -15.12 -7.98
N ALA A 120 -0.59 -14.42 -9.06
CA ALA A 120 0.24 -14.92 -10.14
C ALA A 120 1.15 -13.83 -10.76
N PRO A 121 2.02 -13.16 -9.97
CA PRO A 121 2.81 -12.01 -10.43
C PRO A 121 3.71 -12.33 -11.63
N ALA A 122 4.23 -13.56 -11.71
CA ALA A 122 5.07 -13.99 -12.83
C ALA A 122 4.29 -14.14 -14.16
N ALA A 123 2.96 -14.17 -14.12
CA ALA A 123 2.11 -14.30 -15.30
C ALA A 123 1.63 -12.93 -15.84
N ILE A 124 2.06 -11.81 -15.24
CA ILE A 124 1.73 -10.46 -15.72
C ILE A 124 2.46 -10.17 -17.02
N THR A 125 1.72 -9.64 -17.97
CA THR A 125 2.21 -9.31 -19.32
C THR A 125 1.86 -7.86 -19.68
N ARG A 126 2.35 -7.40 -20.82
CA ARG A 126 1.97 -6.10 -21.38
C ARG A 126 0.46 -5.99 -21.60
N ALA A 127 -0.20 -7.09 -22.01
CA ALA A 127 -1.64 -7.09 -22.23
C ALA A 127 -2.46 -6.77 -20.97
N ASP A 128 -1.95 -7.08 -19.78
CA ASP A 128 -2.60 -6.71 -18.51
C ASP A 128 -2.58 -5.20 -18.27
N ILE A 129 -1.50 -4.54 -18.67
CA ILE A 129 -1.38 -3.07 -18.61
C ILE A 129 -2.27 -2.41 -19.68
N ASP A 130 -2.25 -2.95 -20.90
CA ASP A 130 -3.08 -2.45 -22.01
C ASP A 130 -4.58 -2.55 -21.68
N ALA A 131 -4.99 -3.58 -20.91
CA ALA A 131 -6.37 -3.74 -20.43
C ALA A 131 -6.79 -2.64 -19.43
N LEU A 132 -5.88 -2.15 -18.57
CA LEU A 132 -6.13 -1.02 -17.68
C LEU A 132 -6.28 0.29 -18.50
N ALA A 133 -5.41 0.51 -19.48
CA ALA A 133 -5.50 1.66 -20.35
C ALA A 133 -6.80 1.64 -21.19
N ALA A 134 -7.20 0.48 -21.71
CA ALA A 134 -8.45 0.30 -22.45
C ALA A 134 -9.70 0.54 -21.58
N ALA A 135 -9.62 0.33 -20.26
CA ALA A 135 -10.67 0.66 -19.31
C ALA A 135 -10.76 2.16 -19.00
N GLY A 136 -9.80 2.98 -19.49
CA GLY A 136 -9.80 4.44 -19.35
C GLY A 136 -8.81 5.01 -18.31
N LEU A 137 -7.92 4.18 -17.74
CA LEU A 137 -6.87 4.70 -16.86
C LEU A 137 -5.74 5.31 -17.68
N SER A 138 -5.25 6.47 -17.25
CA SER A 138 -4.02 7.06 -17.76
C SER A 138 -2.79 6.27 -17.29
N GLU A 139 -1.64 6.48 -17.92
CA GLU A 139 -0.37 5.87 -17.47
C GLU A 139 -0.07 6.20 -15.99
N ARG A 140 -0.36 7.42 -15.56
CA ARG A 140 -0.21 7.84 -14.17
C ARG A 140 -1.13 7.07 -13.23
N ASP A 141 -2.39 6.87 -13.63
CA ASP A 141 -3.36 6.10 -12.83
C ASP A 141 -2.94 4.64 -12.70
N ILE A 142 -2.42 4.05 -13.77
CA ILE A 142 -1.88 2.67 -13.77
C ILE A 142 -0.71 2.55 -12.78
N VAL A 143 0.20 3.53 -12.77
CA VAL A 143 1.30 3.57 -11.78
C VAL A 143 0.74 3.70 -10.36
N THR A 144 -0.26 4.55 -10.15
CA THR A 144 -0.91 4.70 -8.83
C THR A 144 -1.53 3.38 -8.35
N VAL A 145 -2.24 2.68 -9.21
CA VAL A 145 -2.81 1.36 -8.90
C VAL A 145 -1.71 0.35 -8.55
N ALA A 146 -0.63 0.32 -9.33
CA ALA A 146 0.50 -0.57 -9.05
C ALA A 146 1.20 -0.25 -7.72
N GLN A 147 1.37 1.04 -7.39
CA GLN A 147 1.91 1.49 -6.11
C GLN A 147 1.01 1.10 -4.95
N LEU A 148 -0.30 1.24 -5.08
CA LEU A 148 -1.25 0.81 -4.06
C LEU A 148 -1.14 -0.69 -3.79
N ILE A 149 -1.15 -1.53 -4.84
CA ILE A 149 -1.02 -2.98 -4.71
C ILE A 149 0.28 -3.33 -3.97
N GLY A 150 1.41 -2.74 -4.39
CA GLY A 150 2.70 -2.94 -3.74
C GLY A 150 2.72 -2.49 -2.28
N PHE A 151 2.07 -1.37 -1.97
CA PHE A 151 1.98 -0.84 -0.62
C PHE A 151 1.12 -1.74 0.29
N VAL A 152 -0.02 -2.25 -0.18
CA VAL A 152 -0.83 -3.20 0.60
C VAL A 152 -0.03 -4.47 0.87
N HIS A 153 0.69 -5.01 -0.10
CA HIS A 153 1.58 -6.16 0.12
C HIS A 153 2.70 -5.88 1.12
N PHE A 154 3.25 -4.67 1.13
CA PHE A 154 4.20 -4.25 2.16
C PHE A 154 3.56 -4.28 3.54
N GLN A 155 2.36 -3.69 3.70
CA GLN A 155 1.63 -3.68 4.96
C GLN A 155 1.31 -5.10 5.46
N VAL A 156 0.86 -6.00 4.59
CA VAL A 156 0.59 -7.41 4.94
C VAL A 156 1.83 -8.07 5.56
N ARG A 157 2.99 -7.90 4.93
CA ARG A 157 4.24 -8.49 5.43
C ARG A 157 4.73 -7.83 6.71
N LEU A 158 4.59 -6.51 6.81
CA LEU A 158 4.96 -5.76 8.00
C LEU A 158 4.10 -6.19 9.19
N LEU A 159 2.78 -6.24 9.03
CA LEU A 159 1.84 -6.65 10.06
C LEU A 159 2.08 -8.08 10.52
N ALA A 160 2.31 -9.00 9.59
CA ALA A 160 2.64 -10.39 9.93
C ALA A 160 3.94 -10.48 10.77
N GLY A 161 4.99 -9.75 10.36
CA GLY A 161 6.25 -9.70 11.10
C GLY A 161 6.10 -9.09 12.50
N LEU A 162 5.39 -7.97 12.63
CA LEU A 162 5.16 -7.30 13.90
C LEU A 162 4.30 -8.16 14.85
N THR A 163 3.28 -8.85 14.33
CA THR A 163 2.45 -9.78 15.12
C THR A 163 3.28 -10.93 15.68
N LEU A 164 4.18 -11.50 14.86
CA LEU A 164 5.06 -12.58 15.32
C LEU A 164 6.01 -12.09 16.42
N ILE A 165 6.66 -10.94 16.24
CA ILE A 165 7.57 -10.37 17.25
C ILE A 165 6.82 -10.00 18.54
N GLY A 166 5.59 -9.48 18.42
CA GLY A 166 4.77 -9.12 19.58
C GLY A 166 4.38 -10.35 20.41
N ALA A 167 4.07 -11.47 19.76
CA ALA A 167 3.70 -12.71 20.46
C ALA A 167 4.85 -13.32 21.30
N ASP A 168 6.10 -13.06 20.92
CA ASP A 168 7.28 -13.54 21.68
C ASP A 168 7.56 -12.67 22.92
N ASN A 169 6.88 -11.54 23.10
CA ASN A 169 7.07 -10.61 24.21
C ASN A 169 5.95 -10.64 25.27
N GLU A 170 4.95 -11.50 25.13
CA GLU A 170 3.89 -11.79 26.10
C GLU A 170 4.25 -13.00 26.98
#